data_18de57902a0483e7e5db0afff57ba823
#
_entry.id   18de57902a0483e7e5db0afff57ba823
#
_cell.length_a   1.000
_cell.length_b   1.000
_cell.length_c   1.000
_cell.angle_alpha   90.00
_cell.angle_beta   90.00
_cell.angle_gamma   90.00
#
_symmetry.space_group_name_H-M   'P 1'
#
loop_
_entity.id
_entity.type
_entity.pdbx_description
1 polymer ?
#
loop_
_entity_poly.entity_id
_entity_poly.type
_entity_poly.pdbx_seq_one_letter_code
_entity_poly.pdbx_strand_id
1 'polypeptide(L)'
;MMKPVQWIDFIKNLKNGYKFIIAVLILVIPLSLFCCSEDITAPAANQLIKLTDKVRQKFSTRPDFRMLNTQWVIDNQILPEDMIDDNRIVNALGKNVLIGFGAQGQMLMPGAKSFDIAYENLSYDECVALASYQFSEQELLGLLSLSIINNGQENRLVWGEDGELPPSADKAQAICGKKNILIWNFE
;
A
#
# COMPACT_ATOMS: atom_id res chain seq x y z
N MET A 1 -9.29 -4.16 -37.63
CA MET A 1 -10.43 -3.95 -36.69
C MET A 1 -11.69 -3.72 -37.53
N MET A 2 -12.65 -4.62 -37.46
CA MET A 2 -13.97 -4.47 -38.19
C MET A 2 -14.81 -3.42 -37.45
N LYS A 3 -15.49 -2.56 -38.21
CA LYS A 3 -16.40 -1.55 -37.66
C LYS A 3 -17.64 -2.22 -37.03
N PRO A 4 -18.21 -1.69 -35.94
CA PRO A 4 -19.30 -2.32 -35.18
C PRO A 4 -20.54 -2.68 -36.05
N VAL A 5 -20.81 -1.95 -37.10
CA VAL A 5 -21.93 -2.22 -38.04
C VAL A 5 -21.73 -3.54 -38.81
N GLN A 6 -20.50 -3.94 -39.12
CA GLN A 6 -20.23 -5.19 -39.86
C GLN A 6 -20.49 -6.46 -39.03
N TRP A 7 -20.42 -6.38 -37.72
CA TRP A 7 -20.71 -7.49 -36.81
C TRP A 7 -22.20 -7.82 -36.73
N ILE A 8 -23.06 -6.81 -36.82
CA ILE A 8 -24.52 -6.99 -36.78
C ILE A 8 -25.02 -7.77 -38.00
N ASP A 9 -24.47 -7.48 -39.18
CA ASP A 9 -24.83 -8.17 -40.41
C ASP A 9 -24.27 -9.60 -40.46
N PHE A 10 -23.11 -9.85 -39.88
CA PHE A 10 -22.54 -11.19 -39.72
C PHE A 10 -23.40 -12.08 -38.82
N ILE A 11 -23.90 -11.56 -37.71
CA ILE A 11 -24.77 -12.30 -36.76
C ILE A 11 -26.14 -12.63 -37.42
N LYS A 12 -26.69 -11.74 -38.24
CA LYS A 12 -27.97 -11.97 -38.95
C LYS A 12 -27.93 -13.13 -39.94
N ASN A 13 -26.75 -13.42 -40.52
CA ASN A 13 -26.57 -14.46 -41.52
C ASN A 13 -26.21 -15.84 -40.92
N LEU A 14 -26.01 -15.96 -39.60
CA LEU A 14 -25.78 -17.25 -38.97
C LEU A 14 -27.07 -18.06 -38.78
N LYS A 15 -27.04 -19.35 -39.14
CA LYS A 15 -28.18 -20.27 -38.89
C LYS A 15 -28.52 -20.31 -37.41
N ASN A 16 -29.82 -20.38 -37.08
CA ASN A 16 -30.37 -20.16 -35.74
C ASN A 16 -29.67 -20.88 -34.57
N GLY A 17 -29.04 -22.04 -34.78
CA GLY A 17 -28.35 -22.79 -33.75
C GLY A 17 -27.02 -22.13 -33.28
N TYR A 18 -26.32 -21.45 -34.16
CA TYR A 18 -25.03 -20.80 -33.83
C TYR A 18 -25.18 -19.40 -33.23
N LYS A 19 -26.34 -18.76 -33.45
CA LYS A 19 -26.62 -17.42 -32.90
C LYS A 19 -26.65 -17.41 -31.41
N PHE A 20 -27.13 -18.48 -30.78
CA PHE A 20 -27.21 -18.60 -29.33
C PHE A 20 -25.83 -18.82 -28.71
N ILE A 21 -24.97 -19.63 -29.32
CA ILE A 21 -23.64 -19.94 -28.85
C ILE A 21 -22.73 -18.70 -28.93
N ILE A 22 -22.81 -17.93 -30.03
CA ILE A 22 -22.01 -16.73 -30.22
C ILE A 22 -22.47 -15.60 -29.28
N ALA A 23 -23.80 -15.45 -29.06
CA ALA A 23 -24.32 -14.47 -28.10
C ALA A 23 -23.89 -14.76 -26.66
N VAL A 24 -23.86 -16.03 -26.26
CA VAL A 24 -23.37 -16.45 -24.93
C VAL A 24 -21.86 -16.24 -24.82
N LEU A 25 -21.05 -16.53 -25.83
CA LEU A 25 -19.63 -16.31 -25.87
C LEU A 25 -19.27 -14.82 -25.79
N ILE A 26 -20.01 -13.93 -26.45
CA ILE A 26 -19.77 -12.47 -26.42
C ILE A 26 -20.19 -11.87 -25.07
N LEU A 27 -21.16 -12.48 -24.36
CA LEU A 27 -21.61 -12.03 -23.04
C LEU A 27 -20.71 -12.53 -21.90
N VAL A 28 -20.09 -13.70 -22.04
CA VAL A 28 -19.28 -14.33 -20.99
C VAL A 28 -17.83 -13.84 -21.00
N ILE A 29 -17.26 -13.54 -22.17
CA ILE A 29 -15.87 -13.06 -22.29
C ILE A 29 -15.62 -11.72 -21.57
N PRO A 30 -16.48 -10.67 -21.66
CA PRO A 30 -16.21 -9.45 -20.91
C PRO A 30 -16.41 -9.59 -19.39
N LEU A 31 -17.24 -10.51 -18.90
CA LEU A 31 -17.40 -10.72 -17.47
C LEU A 31 -16.20 -11.41 -16.82
N SER A 32 -15.48 -12.28 -17.55
CA SER A 32 -14.29 -12.96 -17.04
C SER A 32 -13.04 -12.10 -17.06
N LEU A 33 -13.03 -11.00 -17.84
CA LEU A 33 -11.92 -10.05 -17.89
C LEU A 33 -12.02 -8.96 -16.79
N PHE A 34 -13.15 -8.89 -16.08
CA PHE A 34 -13.36 -7.92 -14.99
C PHE A 34 -13.15 -8.51 -13.59
N CYS A 35 -12.87 -9.79 -13.46
CA CYS A 35 -12.57 -10.41 -12.18
C CYS A 35 -11.06 -10.68 -12.06
N CYS A 36 -10.44 -10.00 -11.15
CA CYS A 36 -9.08 -10.10 -10.62
C CYS A 36 -8.14 -9.01 -11.14
N SER A 37 -8.38 -7.78 -10.76
CA SER A 37 -7.24 -6.96 -10.37
C SER A 37 -6.77 -7.53 -9.02
N GLU A 38 -5.78 -8.44 -9.05
CA GLU A 38 -5.06 -8.77 -7.81
C GLU A 38 -4.68 -7.45 -7.16
N ASP A 39 -5.07 -7.28 -5.92
CA ASP A 39 -4.66 -6.11 -5.15
C ASP A 39 -3.15 -6.24 -4.91
N ILE A 40 -2.37 -5.69 -5.85
CA ILE A 40 -0.91 -5.73 -5.83
C ILE A 40 -0.31 -5.08 -4.59
N THR A 41 -1.11 -4.32 -3.83
CA THR A 41 -0.67 -3.61 -2.63
C THR A 41 -0.91 -4.40 -1.35
N ALA A 42 -1.82 -5.36 -1.35
CA ALA A 42 -2.10 -6.20 -0.19
C ALA A 42 -0.87 -6.91 0.39
N PRO A 43 0.07 -7.48 -0.42
CA PRO A 43 1.31 -8.04 0.12
C PRO A 43 2.17 -7.00 0.83
N ALA A 44 2.29 -5.77 0.30
CA ALA A 44 3.08 -4.70 0.92
C ALA A 44 2.43 -4.18 2.21
N ALA A 45 1.09 -4.09 2.27
CA ALA A 45 0.36 -3.77 3.48
C ALA A 45 0.55 -4.85 4.56
N ASN A 46 0.47 -6.12 4.20
CA ASN A 46 0.74 -7.23 5.11
C ASN A 46 2.18 -7.25 5.65
N GLN A 47 3.17 -6.85 4.83
CA GLN A 47 4.56 -6.69 5.28
C GLN A 47 4.69 -5.55 6.28
N LEU A 48 4.00 -4.41 6.07
CA LEU A 48 3.96 -3.30 7.03
C LEU A 48 3.49 -3.76 8.41
N ILE A 49 2.38 -4.51 8.47
CA ILE A 49 1.82 -5.04 9.70
C ILE A 49 2.81 -5.97 10.41
N LYS A 50 3.33 -6.97 9.68
CA LYS A 50 4.30 -7.93 10.24
C LYS A 50 5.55 -7.24 10.78
N LEU A 51 6.04 -6.22 10.08
CA LEU A 51 7.19 -5.43 10.49
C LEU A 51 6.88 -4.64 11.76
N THR A 52 5.74 -3.97 11.83
CA THR A 52 5.28 -3.22 13.00
C THR A 52 5.21 -4.14 14.23
N ASP A 53 4.58 -5.30 14.10
CA ASP A 53 4.47 -6.27 15.20
C ASP A 53 5.83 -6.75 15.69
N LYS A 54 6.75 -7.08 14.78
CA LYS A 54 8.11 -7.52 15.13
C LYS A 54 8.90 -6.42 15.83
N VAL A 55 8.78 -5.17 15.38
CA VAL A 55 9.41 -4.01 16.05
C VAL A 55 8.86 -3.86 17.45
N ARG A 56 7.55 -3.83 17.63
CA ARG A 56 6.90 -3.74 18.95
C ARG A 56 7.32 -4.86 19.88
N GLN A 57 7.28 -6.10 19.41
CA GLN A 57 7.71 -7.25 20.20
C GLN A 57 9.14 -7.10 20.69
N LYS A 58 10.06 -6.65 19.82
CA LYS A 58 11.47 -6.49 20.16
C LYS A 58 11.71 -5.33 21.12
N PHE A 59 10.90 -4.31 21.07
CA PHE A 59 10.98 -3.13 21.93
C PHE A 59 10.07 -3.17 23.15
N SER A 60 9.26 -4.21 23.34
CA SER A 60 8.31 -4.35 24.46
C SER A 60 8.94 -4.19 25.87
N THR A 61 10.22 -4.52 26.01
CA THR A 61 10.97 -4.38 27.27
C THR A 61 11.88 -3.14 27.31
N ARG A 62 11.87 -2.31 26.26
CA ARG A 62 12.70 -1.12 26.17
C ARG A 62 11.90 0.14 26.54
N PRO A 63 12.55 1.17 27.09
CA PRO A 63 11.85 2.39 27.51
C PRO A 63 11.42 3.26 26.33
N ASP A 64 12.06 3.10 25.17
CA ASP A 64 11.83 3.92 23.98
C ASP A 64 12.40 3.27 22.70
N PHE A 65 12.16 3.92 21.55
CA PHE A 65 12.60 3.49 20.22
C PHE A 65 13.88 4.18 19.73
N ARG A 66 14.68 4.83 20.58
CA ARG A 66 15.87 5.62 20.17
C ARG A 66 16.90 4.83 19.38
N MET A 67 17.02 3.54 19.61
CA MET A 67 17.97 2.68 18.88
C MET A 67 17.41 2.15 17.56
N LEU A 68 16.12 2.32 17.33
CA LEU A 68 15.47 1.80 16.13
C LEU A 68 15.87 2.63 14.92
N ASN A 69 16.46 1.99 13.94
CA ASN A 69 16.75 2.53 12.61
C ASN A 69 16.83 1.37 11.60
N THR A 70 16.83 1.69 10.33
CA THR A 70 16.86 0.69 9.23
C THR A 70 18.01 -0.30 9.40
N GLN A 71 19.25 0.16 9.67
CA GLN A 71 20.39 -0.71 9.84
C GLN A 71 20.27 -1.62 11.06
N TRP A 72 19.78 -1.06 12.19
CA TRP A 72 19.56 -1.85 13.41
C TRP A 72 18.55 -2.98 13.17
N VAL A 73 17.50 -2.75 12.37
CA VAL A 73 16.49 -3.74 12.02
C VAL A 73 17.11 -4.87 11.20
N ILE A 74 18.00 -4.56 10.25
CA ILE A 74 18.73 -5.53 9.44
C ILE A 74 19.65 -6.37 10.35
N ASP A 75 20.49 -5.71 11.15
CA ASP A 75 21.50 -6.36 12.01
C ASP A 75 20.87 -7.30 13.06
N ASN A 76 19.67 -6.98 13.53
CA ASN A 76 18.95 -7.78 14.52
C ASN A 76 17.99 -8.80 13.92
N GLN A 77 17.98 -8.96 12.58
CA GLN A 77 17.17 -9.95 11.84
C GLN A 77 15.66 -9.88 12.19
N ILE A 78 15.15 -8.66 12.34
CA ILE A 78 13.74 -8.42 12.70
C ILE A 78 12.82 -8.56 11.50
N LEU A 79 13.37 -8.44 10.29
CA LEU A 79 12.62 -8.40 9.06
C LEU A 79 11.92 -9.72 8.73
N PRO A 80 10.76 -9.69 8.09
CA PRO A 80 10.31 -10.78 7.25
C PRO A 80 11.38 -11.11 6.20
N GLU A 81 11.62 -12.41 5.93
CA GLU A 81 12.70 -12.85 5.02
C GLU A 81 12.57 -12.28 3.61
N ASP A 82 11.34 -12.05 3.16
CA ASP A 82 10.98 -11.52 1.85
C ASP A 82 11.19 -10.00 1.70
N MET A 83 11.68 -9.31 2.74
CA MET A 83 11.92 -7.87 2.73
C MET A 83 13.39 -7.48 2.59
N ILE A 84 14.33 -8.41 2.46
CA ILE A 84 15.77 -8.09 2.37
C ILE A 84 16.24 -8.20 0.92
N ASP A 85 16.81 -7.13 0.37
CA ASP A 85 17.47 -7.08 -0.94
C ASP A 85 18.79 -6.30 -0.82
N ASP A 86 19.91 -6.97 -1.01
CA ASP A 86 21.27 -6.39 -0.99
C ASP A 86 21.51 -5.37 0.15
N ASN A 87 21.25 -5.75 1.39
CA ASN A 87 21.42 -4.88 2.59
C ASN A 87 20.48 -3.65 2.62
N ARG A 88 19.39 -3.70 1.85
CA ARG A 88 18.29 -2.73 1.90
C ARG A 88 17.01 -3.44 2.32
N ILE A 89 16.08 -2.69 2.87
CA ILE A 89 14.74 -3.16 3.12
C ILE A 89 13.87 -2.75 1.94
N VAL A 90 13.21 -3.74 1.32
CA VAL A 90 12.26 -3.51 0.22
C VAL A 90 10.93 -4.14 0.56
N ASN A 91 9.83 -3.51 0.13
CA ASN A 91 8.50 -4.10 0.25
C ASN A 91 8.15 -4.96 -0.98
N ALA A 92 7.01 -5.62 -0.95
CA ALA A 92 6.53 -6.48 -2.04
C ALA A 92 6.33 -5.75 -3.39
N LEU A 93 6.31 -4.43 -3.40
CA LEU A 93 6.30 -3.60 -4.61
C LEU A 93 7.71 -3.26 -5.11
N GLY A 94 8.77 -3.80 -4.47
CA GLY A 94 10.17 -3.46 -4.77
C GLY A 94 10.56 -2.03 -4.37
N LYS A 95 9.81 -1.41 -3.45
CA LYS A 95 10.08 -0.05 -2.98
C LYS A 95 10.92 -0.06 -1.71
N ASN A 96 11.79 0.94 -1.58
CA ASN A 96 12.63 1.10 -0.41
C ASN A 96 11.80 1.37 0.85
N VAL A 97 12.21 0.75 1.96
CA VAL A 97 11.58 0.90 3.28
C VAL A 97 12.58 1.49 4.26
N LEU A 98 12.19 2.58 4.91
CA LEU A 98 12.96 3.20 5.99
C LEU A 98 12.22 3.01 7.32
N ILE A 99 12.99 2.83 8.40
CA ILE A 99 12.45 2.57 9.74
C ILE A 99 13.19 3.44 10.75
N GLY A 100 12.45 3.96 11.72
CA GLY A 100 13.00 4.56 12.92
C GLY A 100 13.14 6.07 12.92
N PHE A 101 13.31 6.70 11.76
CA PHE A 101 13.37 8.16 11.66
C PHE A 101 12.18 8.66 10.89
N GLY A 102 11.68 9.85 11.25
CA GLY A 102 10.80 10.57 10.36
C GLY A 102 11.43 10.63 8.96
N ALA A 103 10.65 10.49 7.90
CA ALA A 103 11.11 10.37 6.49
C ALA A 103 12.05 11.48 6.00
N GLN A 104 12.31 12.49 6.82
CA GLN A 104 13.24 13.57 6.53
C GLN A 104 14.56 13.48 7.30
N GLY A 105 14.88 12.32 7.88
CA GLY A 105 16.11 12.13 8.63
C GLY A 105 16.15 12.87 9.97
N GLN A 106 15.01 13.30 10.47
CA GLN A 106 14.93 13.90 11.81
C GLN A 106 15.14 12.82 12.85
N MET A 107 16.16 13.03 13.68
CA MET A 107 16.44 12.17 14.83
C MET A 107 15.21 12.09 15.71
N LEU A 108 14.76 10.88 16.04
CA LEU A 108 13.77 10.68 17.08
C LEU A 108 14.25 11.39 18.35
N MET A 109 13.41 12.24 18.91
CA MET A 109 13.71 12.97 20.15
C MET A 109 14.06 11.96 21.25
N PRO A 110 14.99 12.28 22.15
CA PRO A 110 15.27 11.44 23.32
C PRO A 110 13.98 11.10 24.06
N GLY A 111 13.72 9.80 24.28
CA GLY A 111 12.49 9.34 24.93
C GLY A 111 11.30 9.18 23.97
N ALA A 112 11.52 9.11 22.66
CA ALA A 112 10.46 8.86 21.70
C ALA A 112 9.70 7.57 22.01
N LYS A 113 8.39 7.70 22.16
CA LYS A 113 7.47 6.59 22.42
C LYS A 113 6.84 6.06 21.13
N SER A 114 7.22 6.60 19.99
CA SER A 114 6.71 6.24 18.67
C SER A 114 7.86 5.99 17.69
N PHE A 115 7.56 5.29 16.62
CA PHE A 115 8.46 5.03 15.51
C PHE A 115 7.76 5.18 14.17
N ASP A 116 8.54 5.39 13.12
CA ASP A 116 8.06 5.55 11.76
C ASP A 116 8.50 4.37 10.89
N ILE A 117 7.61 3.96 9.99
CA ILE A 117 7.90 3.10 8.85
C ILE A 117 7.53 3.89 7.60
N ALA A 118 8.49 4.08 6.70
CA ALA A 118 8.27 4.82 5.46
C ALA A 118 8.47 3.94 4.23
N TYR A 119 7.56 4.04 3.26
CA TYR A 119 7.69 3.46 1.93
C TYR A 119 7.97 4.58 0.94
N GLU A 120 9.10 4.50 0.23
CA GLU A 120 9.57 5.54 -0.68
C GLU A 120 9.30 5.22 -2.15
N ASN A 121 9.28 6.25 -2.97
CA ASN A 121 9.15 6.16 -4.43
C ASN A 121 7.88 5.44 -4.92
N LEU A 122 6.79 5.59 -4.20
CA LEU A 122 5.49 5.06 -4.60
C LEU A 122 4.94 5.86 -5.78
N SER A 123 4.39 5.16 -6.78
CA SER A 123 3.59 5.76 -7.84
C SER A 123 2.27 6.33 -7.30
N TYR A 124 1.52 7.04 -8.14
CA TYR A 124 0.20 7.54 -7.76
C TYR A 124 -0.74 6.42 -7.29
N ASP A 125 -0.86 5.36 -8.11
CA ASP A 125 -1.79 4.25 -7.82
C ASP A 125 -1.37 3.46 -6.57
N GLU A 126 -0.06 3.19 -6.40
CA GLU A 126 0.48 2.54 -5.20
C GLU A 126 0.24 3.39 -3.94
N CYS A 127 0.41 4.71 -4.05
CA CYS A 127 0.15 5.64 -2.94
C CYS A 127 -1.32 5.61 -2.54
N VAL A 128 -2.25 5.77 -3.50
CA VAL A 128 -3.68 5.76 -3.24
C VAL A 128 -4.11 4.44 -2.59
N ALA A 129 -3.70 3.32 -3.19
CA ALA A 129 -4.09 2.00 -2.70
C ALA A 129 -3.54 1.70 -1.29
N LEU A 130 -2.27 2.02 -1.01
CA LEU A 130 -1.68 1.81 0.32
C LEU A 130 -2.21 2.78 1.37
N ALA A 131 -2.40 4.06 1.02
CA ALA A 131 -2.91 5.06 1.96
C ALA A 131 -4.36 4.77 2.39
N SER A 132 -5.20 4.29 1.45
CA SER A 132 -6.60 3.94 1.71
C SER A 132 -6.82 2.45 2.03
N TYR A 133 -5.75 1.67 2.21
CA TYR A 133 -5.85 0.25 2.53
C TYR A 133 -6.60 0.05 3.85
N GLN A 134 -7.64 -0.79 3.81
CA GLN A 134 -8.49 -1.06 4.97
C GLN A 134 -7.84 -2.11 5.86
N PHE A 135 -7.07 -1.64 6.81
CA PHE A 135 -6.54 -2.49 7.89
C PHE A 135 -7.67 -2.88 8.85
N SER A 136 -7.57 -4.05 9.47
CA SER A 136 -8.46 -4.38 10.59
C SER A 136 -8.14 -3.49 11.81
N GLU A 137 -9.09 -3.33 12.73
CA GLU A 137 -8.87 -2.55 13.96
C GLU A 137 -7.66 -3.04 14.77
N GLN A 138 -7.41 -4.36 14.77
CA GLN A 138 -6.25 -4.94 15.47
C GLN A 138 -4.92 -4.58 14.80
N GLU A 139 -4.92 -4.51 13.46
CA GLU A 139 -3.73 -4.13 12.67
C GLU A 139 -3.38 -2.65 12.80
N LEU A 140 -4.38 -1.80 13.06
CA LEU A 140 -4.20 -0.37 13.30
C LEU A 140 -3.83 -0.02 14.75
N LEU A 141 -3.76 -1.00 15.66
CA LEU A 141 -3.39 -0.74 17.06
C LEU A 141 -2.10 0.06 17.14
N GLY A 142 -2.20 1.24 17.79
CA GLY A 142 -1.08 2.16 17.97
C GLY A 142 -0.64 2.92 16.73
N LEU A 143 -1.39 2.92 15.62
CA LEU A 143 -1.18 3.87 14.54
C LEU A 143 -1.61 5.27 15.01
N LEU A 144 -0.66 6.20 15.05
CA LEU A 144 -0.88 7.58 15.51
C LEU A 144 -1.18 8.52 14.34
N SER A 145 -0.46 8.35 13.23
CA SER A 145 -0.65 9.20 12.06
C SER A 145 -0.14 8.54 10.78
N LEU A 146 -0.63 9.02 9.65
CA LEU A 146 -0.16 8.75 8.30
C LEU A 146 0.26 10.07 7.65
N SER A 147 1.51 10.19 7.25
CA SER A 147 2.00 11.31 6.44
C SER A 147 2.18 10.88 5.00
N ILE A 148 1.68 11.68 4.06
CA ILE A 148 1.84 11.51 2.62
C ILE A 148 2.66 12.68 2.10
N ILE A 149 3.88 12.41 1.63
CA ILE A 149 4.77 13.43 1.07
C ILE A 149 4.78 13.29 -0.44
N ASN A 150 4.41 14.34 -1.13
CA ASN A 150 4.58 14.46 -2.57
C ASN A 150 5.17 15.82 -2.93
N ASN A 151 6.08 15.89 -3.90
CA ASN A 151 6.75 17.13 -4.34
C ASN A 151 7.31 18.00 -3.19
N GLY A 152 7.72 17.39 -2.09
CA GLY A 152 8.23 18.08 -0.90
C GLY A 152 7.15 18.67 0.01
N GLN A 153 5.87 18.49 -0.30
CA GLN A 153 4.75 18.84 0.59
C GLN A 153 4.33 17.62 1.40
N GLU A 154 4.26 17.80 2.71
CA GLU A 154 3.73 16.79 3.63
C GLU A 154 2.26 17.08 3.93
N ASN A 155 1.43 16.05 3.76
CA ASN A 155 0.05 16.01 4.21
C ASN A 155 -0.04 14.97 5.32
N ARG A 156 -0.16 15.41 6.56
CA ARG A 156 -0.24 14.55 7.73
C ARG A 156 -1.68 14.38 8.16
N LEU A 157 -2.11 13.14 8.29
CA LEU A 157 -3.40 12.73 8.81
C LEU A 157 -3.18 12.15 10.20
N VAL A 158 -3.89 12.69 11.20
CA VAL A 158 -3.73 12.28 12.61
C VAL A 158 -5.00 11.60 13.06
N TRP A 159 -4.85 10.51 13.79
CA TRP A 159 -6.00 9.79 14.36
C TRP A 159 -6.83 10.70 15.26
N GLY A 160 -8.13 10.77 14.97
CA GLY A 160 -9.09 11.57 15.75
C GLY A 160 -9.18 13.06 15.38
N GLU A 161 -8.19 13.65 14.70
CA GLU A 161 -8.23 15.06 14.27
C GLU A 161 -8.88 15.24 12.90
N ASP A 162 -8.48 14.39 11.96
CA ASP A 162 -8.98 14.40 10.57
C ASP A 162 -10.10 13.38 10.32
N GLY A 163 -10.52 12.66 11.36
CA GLY A 163 -11.69 11.78 11.40
C GLY A 163 -11.45 10.36 10.95
N GLU A 164 -10.65 10.09 9.94
CA GLU A 164 -10.46 8.75 9.41
C GLU A 164 -9.01 8.40 9.13
N LEU A 165 -8.55 7.32 9.76
CA LEU A 165 -7.37 6.56 9.36
C LEU A 165 -7.76 5.07 9.26
N PRO A 166 -7.55 4.45 8.10
CA PRO A 166 -7.03 5.02 6.85
C PRO A 166 -7.99 6.03 6.20
N PRO A 167 -7.48 6.99 5.41
CA PRO A 167 -8.33 7.93 4.69
C PRO A 167 -9.16 7.21 3.62
N SER A 168 -10.28 7.82 3.22
CA SER A 168 -11.04 7.33 2.07
C SER A 168 -10.19 7.39 0.78
N ALA A 169 -10.54 6.57 -0.22
CA ALA A 169 -9.85 6.57 -1.51
C ALA A 169 -9.87 7.97 -2.17
N ASP A 170 -10.97 8.70 -2.08
CA ASP A 170 -11.10 10.07 -2.64
C ASP A 170 -10.11 11.04 -1.95
N LYS A 171 -9.99 10.96 -0.62
CA LYS A 171 -9.04 11.77 0.15
C LYS A 171 -7.59 11.42 -0.22
N ALA A 172 -7.27 10.14 -0.35
CA ALA A 172 -5.95 9.68 -0.79
C ALA A 172 -5.63 10.16 -2.22
N GLN A 173 -6.58 10.07 -3.15
CA GLN A 173 -6.43 10.56 -4.53
C GLN A 173 -6.14 12.06 -4.59
N ALA A 174 -6.76 12.85 -3.72
CA ALA A 174 -6.54 14.30 -3.68
C ALA A 174 -5.12 14.68 -3.20
N ILE A 175 -4.46 13.81 -2.42
CA ILE A 175 -3.16 14.08 -1.78
C ILE A 175 -2.01 13.43 -2.54
N CYS A 176 -2.20 12.21 -3.06
CA CYS A 176 -1.16 11.48 -3.76
C CYS A 176 -0.73 12.17 -5.08
N GLY A 177 0.57 12.14 -5.38
CA GLY A 177 1.17 12.69 -6.58
C GLY A 177 1.88 11.62 -7.43
N LYS A 178 2.73 12.05 -8.37
CA LYS A 178 3.49 11.12 -9.24
C LYS A 178 4.55 10.31 -8.51
N LYS A 179 5.14 10.88 -7.47
CA LYS A 179 6.13 10.23 -6.59
C LYS A 179 5.77 10.58 -5.16
N ASN A 180 5.61 9.55 -4.35
CA ASN A 180 5.14 9.71 -2.99
C ASN A 180 6.05 8.97 -2.02
N ILE A 181 6.05 9.46 -0.77
CA ILE A 181 6.52 8.75 0.40
C ILE A 181 5.33 8.64 1.35
N LEU A 182 5.02 7.43 1.77
CA LEU A 182 4.05 7.17 2.82
C LEU A 182 4.80 6.87 4.12
N ILE A 183 4.41 7.53 5.21
CA ILE A 183 5.02 7.35 6.53
C ILE A 183 3.91 7.04 7.52
N TRP A 184 3.95 5.85 8.07
CA TRP A 184 3.10 5.44 9.18
C TRP A 184 3.86 5.62 10.48
N ASN A 185 3.30 6.40 11.42
CA ASN A 185 3.82 6.60 12.75
C ASN A 185 3.05 5.74 13.75
N PHE A 186 3.76 4.91 14.49
CA PHE A 186 3.22 3.97 15.48
C PHE A 186 3.79 4.22 16.87
N GLU A 187 3.00 3.93 17.92
CA GLU A 187 3.48 3.78 19.29
C GLU A 187 3.82 2.33 19.66
#